data_43d89c0d3ed73072c76d28de344fef06
#
_entry.id   43d89c0d3ed73072c76d28de344fef06
#
_cell.length_a   1.000
_cell.length_b   1.000
_cell.length_c   1.000
_cell.angle_alpha   90.00
_cell.angle_beta   90.00
_cell.angle_gamma   90.00
#
_symmetry.space_group_name_H-M   'P 1'
#
loop_
_entity.id
_entity.type
_entity.pdbx_description
1 polymer ?
#
loop_
_entity_poly.entity_id
_entity_poly.type
_entity_poly.pdbx_seq_one_letter_code
_entity_poly.pdbx_strand_id
1 'polypeptide(L)'
;MRPLIEHARTRHRPKTLAKALRGLPGLMLLQSGGEATEQARYSFVVTRPFLMLRTSGSRCEMQATNQTHVQYGNPWHVLDRLLARYELIDEIDLPFPLGGCFGYWGYDLKNFVE
;
A
#
# COMPACT_ATOMS: atom_id res chain seq x y z
N MET A 1 -16.76 -1.64 1.28
CA MET A 1 -15.94 -0.48 1.65
C MET A 1 -15.99 0.56 0.54
N ARG A 2 -16.32 1.77 0.87
CA ARG A 2 -16.34 2.86 -0.10
C ARG A 2 -15.21 3.84 0.21
N PRO A 3 -14.42 4.25 -0.78
CA PRO A 3 -13.42 5.27 -0.56
C PRO A 3 -14.06 6.64 -0.40
N LEU A 4 -13.50 7.45 0.49
CA LEU A 4 -13.80 8.86 0.58
C LEU A 4 -12.76 9.61 -0.24
N ILE A 5 -13.21 10.37 -1.23
CA ILE A 5 -12.32 11.10 -2.11
C ILE A 5 -12.60 12.58 -1.96
N GLU A 6 -11.57 13.33 -1.57
CA GLU A 6 -11.65 14.77 -1.43
C GLU A 6 -10.53 15.42 -2.23
N HIS A 7 -10.84 16.52 -2.86
CA HIS A 7 -9.87 17.33 -3.57
C HIS A 7 -9.35 18.43 -2.64
N ALA A 8 -8.07 18.34 -2.30
CA ALA A 8 -7.41 19.33 -1.46
C ALA A 8 -6.36 20.09 -2.26
N ARG A 9 -6.23 21.39 -1.98
CA ARG A 9 -5.14 22.19 -2.55
C ARG A 9 -4.00 22.25 -1.54
N THR A 10 -2.80 21.99 -2.00
CA THR A 10 -1.61 22.06 -1.15
C THR A 10 -0.45 22.67 -1.94
N ARG A 11 0.42 23.37 -1.23
CA ARG A 11 1.68 23.89 -1.78
C ARG A 11 2.80 22.88 -1.62
N HIS A 12 2.58 21.81 -0.88
CA HIS A 12 3.59 20.78 -0.67
C HIS A 12 3.79 19.95 -1.92
N ARG A 13 5.05 19.71 -2.24
CA ARG A 13 5.42 18.65 -3.17
C ARG A 13 5.36 17.30 -2.45
N PRO A 14 5.28 16.18 -3.18
CA PRO A 14 5.19 14.87 -2.51
C PRO A 14 6.27 14.64 -1.47
N LYS A 15 7.50 15.02 -1.75
CA LYS A 15 8.62 14.87 -0.82
C LYS A 15 8.47 15.71 0.44
N THR A 16 8.03 16.96 0.31
CA THR A 16 7.80 17.83 1.47
C THR A 16 6.59 17.40 2.27
N LEU A 17 5.55 16.92 1.60
CA LEU A 17 4.38 16.36 2.28
C LEU A 17 4.77 15.13 3.10
N ALA A 18 5.57 14.24 2.54
CA ALA A 18 6.06 13.07 3.27
C ALA A 18 6.87 13.46 4.50
N LYS A 19 7.72 14.49 4.39
CA LYS A 19 8.45 15.01 5.54
C LYS A 19 7.53 15.57 6.62
N ALA A 20 6.48 16.27 6.22
CA ALA A 20 5.52 16.84 7.16
C ALA A 20 4.74 15.74 7.89
N LEU A 21 4.51 14.61 7.24
CA LEU A 21 3.78 13.49 7.80
C LEU A 21 4.66 12.44 8.46
N ARG A 22 5.97 12.67 8.54
CA ARG A 22 6.87 11.74 9.20
C ARG A 22 6.45 11.56 10.65
N GLY A 23 6.59 10.34 11.13
CA GLY A 23 6.11 9.97 12.46
C GLY A 23 4.75 9.30 12.45
N LEU A 24 3.98 9.41 11.36
CA LEU A 24 2.76 8.64 11.21
C LEU A 24 3.11 7.21 10.81
N PRO A 25 2.36 6.23 11.33
CA PRO A 25 2.67 4.82 11.05
C PRO A 25 2.45 4.48 9.57
N GLY A 26 3.34 3.65 9.04
CA GLY A 26 3.21 3.11 7.69
C GLY A 26 3.40 4.11 6.56
N LEU A 27 4.06 5.22 6.83
CA LEU A 27 4.29 6.25 5.80
C LEU A 27 5.15 5.70 4.66
N MET A 28 4.67 5.87 3.44
CA MET A 28 5.42 5.56 2.23
C MET A 28 5.26 6.68 1.20
N LEU A 29 6.33 6.94 0.47
CA LEU A 29 6.33 7.85 -0.67
C LEU A 29 6.64 7.05 -1.93
N LEU A 30 5.70 7.07 -2.87
CA LEU A 30 5.88 6.49 -4.18
C LEU A 30 5.95 7.64 -5.18
N GLN A 31 7.12 7.89 -5.68
CA GLN A 31 7.37 9.02 -6.56
C GLN A 31 7.83 8.54 -7.93
N SER A 32 7.19 9.05 -8.97
CA SER A 32 7.64 8.81 -10.32
C SER A 32 8.92 9.61 -10.56
N GLY A 33 9.98 8.92 -10.99
CA GLY A 33 11.23 9.55 -11.35
C GLY A 33 11.23 9.95 -12.83
N GLY A 34 12.04 10.95 -13.18
CA GLY A 34 12.30 11.33 -14.55
C GLY A 34 11.33 12.36 -15.12
N GLU A 35 11.28 12.42 -16.45
CA GLU A 35 10.49 13.40 -17.17
C GLU A 35 8.98 13.12 -17.04
N ALA A 36 8.18 14.18 -17.15
CA ALA A 36 6.73 14.08 -17.07
C ALA A 36 6.19 13.33 -18.29
N THR A 37 5.97 12.03 -18.09
CA THR A 37 5.25 11.18 -19.06
C THR A 37 3.90 10.81 -18.46
N GLU A 38 3.00 10.22 -19.25
CA GLU A 38 1.73 9.74 -18.70
C GLU A 38 1.93 8.72 -17.57
N GLN A 39 2.97 7.92 -17.66
CA GLN A 39 3.32 6.90 -16.65
C GLN A 39 3.96 7.50 -15.40
N ALA A 40 4.65 8.64 -15.54
CA ALA A 40 5.32 9.34 -14.45
C ALA A 40 4.53 10.55 -13.96
N ARG A 41 3.22 10.56 -14.15
CA ARG A 41 2.38 11.72 -13.89
C ARG A 41 1.98 11.87 -12.42
N TYR A 42 1.92 10.77 -11.69
CA TYR A 42 1.39 10.77 -10.34
C TYR A 42 2.43 10.31 -9.34
N SER A 43 2.37 10.92 -8.17
CA SER A 43 3.10 10.48 -6.98
C SER A 43 2.10 10.21 -5.87
N PHE A 44 2.47 9.31 -4.96
CA PHE A 44 1.59 8.88 -3.89
C PHE A 44 2.29 9.00 -2.55
N VAL A 45 1.62 9.61 -1.59
CA VAL A 45 2.03 9.56 -0.19
C VAL A 45 0.94 8.82 0.56
N VAL A 46 1.30 7.69 1.15
CA VAL A 46 0.35 6.84 1.89
C VAL A 46 0.79 6.71 3.33
N THR A 47 -0.17 6.64 4.22
CA THR A 47 0.09 6.52 5.64
C THR A 47 -1.14 5.93 6.34
N ARG A 48 -0.98 5.52 7.60
CA ARG A 48 -2.03 4.96 8.45
C ARG A 48 -2.77 3.80 7.78
N PRO A 49 -2.04 2.72 7.43
CA PRO A 49 -2.70 1.55 6.89
C PRO A 49 -3.67 0.95 7.91
N PHE A 50 -4.79 0.44 7.46
CA PHE A 50 -5.70 -0.27 8.36
C PHE A 50 -5.24 -1.71 8.61
N LEU A 51 -4.33 -2.22 7.79
CA LEU A 51 -3.77 -3.55 7.92
C LEU A 51 -2.33 -3.55 7.41
N MET A 52 -1.43 -4.15 8.18
CA MET A 52 -0.04 -4.35 7.78
C MET A 52 0.26 -5.84 7.72
N LEU A 53 0.85 -6.28 6.62
CA LEU A 53 1.33 -7.65 6.45
C LEU A 53 2.84 -7.66 6.42
N ARG A 54 3.43 -8.46 7.32
CA ARG A 54 4.87 -8.70 7.34
C ARG A 54 5.11 -10.18 7.22
N THR A 55 6.02 -10.56 6.36
CA THR A 55 6.37 -11.96 6.18
C THR A 55 7.84 -12.20 6.41
N SER A 56 8.16 -13.32 7.07
CA SER A 56 9.51 -13.80 7.25
C SER A 56 9.46 -15.31 7.01
N GLY A 57 10.00 -15.75 5.88
CA GLY A 57 9.80 -17.10 5.43
C GLY A 57 8.31 -17.41 5.28
N SER A 58 7.84 -18.47 5.89
CA SER A 58 6.42 -18.85 5.87
C SER A 58 5.59 -18.18 6.98
N ARG A 59 6.23 -17.41 7.85
CA ARG A 59 5.53 -16.71 8.92
C ARG A 59 4.93 -15.42 8.38
N CYS A 60 3.62 -15.33 8.42
CA CYS A 60 2.88 -14.16 7.94
C CYS A 60 2.18 -13.51 9.13
N GLU A 61 2.59 -12.29 9.46
CA GLU A 61 2.02 -11.52 10.55
C GLU A 61 1.13 -10.42 9.98
N MET A 62 -0.14 -10.44 10.38
CA MET A 62 -1.13 -9.44 10.00
C MET A 62 -1.45 -8.60 11.22
N GLN A 63 -1.22 -7.30 11.12
CA GLN A 63 -1.44 -6.36 12.21
C GLN A 63 -2.52 -5.35 11.81
N ALA A 64 -3.65 -5.39 12.50
CA ALA A 64 -4.68 -4.37 12.46
C ALA A 64 -4.55 -3.49 13.69
N THR A 65 -5.42 -2.48 13.83
CA THR A 65 -5.31 -1.48 14.89
C THR A 65 -5.23 -2.09 16.29
N ASN A 66 -6.04 -3.10 16.57
CA ASN A 66 -6.13 -3.71 17.91
C ASN A 66 -5.84 -5.20 17.93
N GLN A 67 -5.42 -5.78 16.82
CA GLN A 67 -5.23 -7.22 16.72
C GLN A 67 -4.00 -7.54 15.91
N THR A 68 -3.28 -8.55 16.37
CA THR A 68 -2.19 -9.15 15.60
C THR A 68 -2.51 -10.63 15.40
N HIS A 69 -2.46 -11.08 14.17
CA HIS A 69 -2.70 -12.47 13.80
C HIS A 69 -1.51 -13.01 13.05
N VAL A 70 -1.05 -14.19 13.45
CA VAL A 70 0.08 -14.87 12.80
C VAL A 70 -0.45 -16.13 12.13
N GLN A 71 -0.05 -16.30 10.89
CA GLN A 71 -0.42 -17.46 10.08
C GLN A 71 0.82 -17.95 9.36
N TYR A 72 0.94 -19.26 9.19
CA TYR A 72 2.03 -19.87 8.45
C TYR A 72 1.53 -20.38 7.11
N GLY A 73 2.28 -20.13 6.07
CA GLY A 73 1.91 -20.54 4.73
C GLY A 73 2.68 -19.80 3.66
N ASN A 74 2.23 -19.96 2.42
CA ASN A 74 2.81 -19.24 1.29
C ASN A 74 2.38 -17.76 1.36
N PRO A 75 3.36 -16.82 1.48
CA PRO A 75 3.04 -15.39 1.57
C PRO A 75 2.19 -14.86 0.42
N TRP A 76 2.39 -15.36 -0.79
CA TRP A 76 1.60 -14.93 -1.95
C TRP A 76 0.12 -15.30 -1.82
N HIS A 77 -0.16 -16.48 -1.27
CA HIS A 77 -1.54 -16.92 -1.04
C HIS A 77 -2.21 -16.08 0.05
N VAL A 78 -1.47 -15.74 1.10
CA VAL A 78 -1.98 -14.88 2.17
C VAL A 78 -2.32 -13.50 1.63
N LEU A 79 -1.41 -12.91 0.84
CA LEU A 79 -1.63 -11.61 0.23
C LEU A 79 -2.83 -11.64 -0.71
N ASP A 80 -2.95 -12.66 -1.54
CA ASP A 80 -4.06 -12.79 -2.49
C ASP A 80 -5.41 -12.83 -1.78
N ARG A 81 -5.50 -13.58 -0.68
CA ARG A 81 -6.72 -13.63 0.12
C ARG A 81 -7.07 -12.30 0.77
N LEU A 82 -6.05 -11.57 1.24
CA LEU A 82 -6.26 -10.24 1.81
C LEU A 82 -6.77 -9.25 0.78
N LEU A 83 -6.18 -9.25 -0.42
CA LEU A 83 -6.61 -8.37 -1.50
C LEU A 83 -8.05 -8.67 -1.92
N ALA A 84 -8.43 -9.93 -2.01
CA ALA A 84 -9.79 -10.32 -2.34
C ALA A 84 -10.80 -9.88 -1.28
N ARG A 85 -10.40 -9.97 -0.01
CA ARG A 85 -11.27 -9.60 1.12
C ARG A 85 -11.60 -8.10 1.14
N TYR A 86 -10.67 -7.26 0.71
CA TYR A 86 -10.82 -5.81 0.76
C TYR A 86 -10.99 -5.19 -0.62
N GLU A 87 -11.48 -5.96 -1.56
CA GLU A 87 -11.75 -5.48 -2.90
C GLU A 87 -12.82 -4.37 -2.88
N LEU A 88 -12.57 -3.32 -3.66
CA LEU A 88 -13.54 -2.24 -3.81
C LEU A 88 -14.68 -2.70 -4.72
N ILE A 89 -15.91 -2.52 -4.25
CA ILE A 89 -17.11 -2.95 -4.98
C ILE A 89 -17.44 -1.95 -6.09
N ASP A 90 -17.25 -0.66 -5.83
CA ASP A 90 -17.58 0.39 -6.77
C ASP A 90 -16.39 0.71 -7.65
N GLU A 91 -16.58 0.62 -8.97
CA GLU A 91 -15.59 1.11 -9.92
C GLU A 91 -15.76 2.62 -10.08
N ILE A 92 -14.68 3.33 -9.86
CA ILE A 92 -14.61 4.78 -10.07
C ILE A 92 -13.54 5.02 -11.13
N ASP A 93 -13.94 5.66 -12.22
CA ASP A 93 -13.04 5.92 -13.33
C ASP A 93 -12.14 7.12 -13.02
N LEU A 94 -10.98 6.83 -12.48
CA LEU A 94 -9.94 7.81 -12.18
C LEU A 94 -8.62 7.36 -12.82
N PRO A 95 -7.78 8.32 -13.20
CA PRO A 95 -6.49 8.00 -13.84
C PRO A 95 -5.44 7.46 -12.88
N PHE A 96 -5.79 7.22 -11.63
CA PHE A 96 -4.89 6.69 -10.61
C PHE A 96 -5.65 5.69 -9.74
N PRO A 97 -4.94 4.76 -9.06
CA PRO A 97 -5.60 3.81 -8.17
C PRO A 97 -6.20 4.51 -6.95
N LEU A 98 -7.37 4.04 -6.51
CA LEU A 98 -8.10 4.57 -5.35
C LEU A 98 -7.57 4.04 -4.02
N GLY A 99 -6.66 3.13 -4.06
CA GLY A 99 -6.10 2.50 -2.88
C GLY A 99 -5.47 1.17 -3.26
N GLY A 100 -5.24 0.35 -2.28
CA GLY A 100 -4.69 -0.96 -2.52
C GLY A 100 -3.63 -1.34 -1.50
N CYS A 101 -2.70 -2.17 -1.92
CA CYS A 101 -1.60 -2.63 -1.11
C CYS A 101 -0.33 -1.92 -1.55
N PHE A 102 0.35 -1.28 -0.60
CA PHE A 102 1.61 -0.59 -0.83
C PHE A 102 2.70 -1.25 0.01
N GLY A 103 3.83 -1.53 -0.59
CA GLY A 103 4.90 -2.17 0.13
C GLY A 103 6.07 -2.55 -0.76
N TYR A 104 6.87 -3.47 -0.27
CA TYR A 104 8.00 -4.01 -1.03
C TYR A 104 8.10 -5.51 -0.82
N TRP A 105 8.71 -6.16 -1.78
CA TRP A 105 8.89 -7.61 -1.80
C TRP A 105 10.36 -7.94 -1.59
N GLY A 106 10.63 -8.73 -0.55
CA GLY A 106 11.97 -9.25 -0.34
C GLY A 106 12.35 -10.27 -1.41
N TYR A 107 13.63 -10.35 -1.71
CA TYR A 107 14.13 -11.28 -2.72
C TYR A 107 13.79 -12.74 -2.43
N ASP A 108 13.75 -13.11 -1.15
CA ASP A 108 13.47 -14.49 -0.73
C ASP A 108 12.07 -14.97 -1.05
N LEU A 109 11.16 -14.05 -1.41
CA LEU A 109 9.81 -14.44 -1.83
C LEU A 109 9.80 -15.27 -3.11
N LYS A 110 10.88 -15.25 -3.89
CA LYS A 110 11.04 -16.12 -5.06
C LYS A 110 10.91 -17.58 -4.71
N ASN A 111 11.25 -17.96 -3.47
CA ASN A 111 11.21 -19.36 -3.01
C ASN A 111 9.79 -19.92 -2.90
N PHE A 112 8.78 -19.05 -2.95
CA PHE A 112 7.36 -19.42 -2.87
C PHE A 112 6.64 -19.36 -4.21
N VAL A 113 7.37 -19.05 -5.27
CA VAL A 113 6.84 -19.03 -6.64
C VAL A 113 7.22 -20.35 -7.29
N GLU A 114 6.25 -21.05 -7.84
CA GLU A 114 6.48 -22.29 -8.56
C GLU A 114 6.89 -22.03 -10.01
#